data_2bcd85db88dcb6ec46397fed1d4e523d
#
_entry.id   2bcd85db88dcb6ec46397fed1d4e523d
#
_cell.length_a   1.000
_cell.length_b   1.000
_cell.length_c   1.000
_cell.angle_alpha   90.00
_cell.angle_beta   90.00
_cell.angle_gamma   90.00
#
_symmetry.space_group_name_H-M   'P 1'
#
loop_
_entity.id
_entity.type
_entity.pdbx_description
1 polymer ?
#
loop_
_entity_poly.entity_id
_entity_poly.type
_entity_poly.pdbx_seq_one_letter_code
_entity_poly.pdbx_strand_id
1 'polypeptide(L)'
;MLSIGHRVGEILEENGITAIQDRELHDYPSYNGSYTDARKSIREYLEEYPTIQMVLDLHRDASGGEGGQMRTLAKVNGQDSAQLMVVLGTNHEKYEENLSLGLKLHAQLESQAPGIMRPLQLRAQRFNQDLCNGALLIEVGAAGNTHSEAMLAGEELAKAIVALAKGTV
;
A
#
# COMPACT_ATOMS: atom_id res chain seq x y z
N MET A 1 5.90 -0.08 -9.89
CA MET A 1 5.38 -0.67 -8.64
C MET A 1 5.85 -2.12 -8.40
N LEU A 2 5.97 -2.97 -9.43
CA LEU A 2 6.35 -4.39 -9.26
C LEU A 2 7.64 -4.61 -8.44
N SER A 3 8.71 -3.84 -8.68
CA SER A 3 9.96 -3.95 -7.92
C SER A 3 9.81 -3.56 -6.44
N ILE A 4 8.96 -2.59 -6.15
CA ILE A 4 8.66 -2.18 -4.77
C ILE A 4 7.86 -3.27 -4.06
N GLY A 5 6.83 -3.80 -4.72
CA GLY A 5 6.05 -4.93 -4.18
C GLY A 5 6.92 -6.17 -3.93
N HIS A 6 7.87 -6.45 -4.83
CA HIS A 6 8.83 -7.55 -4.65
C HIS A 6 9.70 -7.34 -3.39
N ARG A 7 10.25 -6.13 -3.22
CA ARG A 7 11.08 -5.80 -2.05
C ARG A 7 10.28 -5.86 -0.73
N VAL A 8 9.04 -5.38 -0.75
CA VAL A 8 8.12 -5.53 0.40
C VAL A 8 7.94 -7.01 0.73
N GLY A 9 7.64 -7.84 -0.27
CA GLY A 9 7.47 -9.29 -0.09
C GLY A 9 8.72 -9.96 0.50
N GLU A 10 9.92 -9.67 -0.03
CA GLU A 10 11.18 -10.19 0.51
C GLU A 10 11.33 -9.91 2.02
N ILE A 11 11.12 -8.66 2.45
CA ILE A 11 11.24 -8.28 3.87
C ILE A 11 10.20 -9.00 4.73
N LEU A 12 8.98 -9.17 4.23
CA LEU A 12 7.94 -9.92 4.94
C LEU A 12 8.35 -11.38 5.13
N GLU A 13 8.81 -12.04 4.07
CA GLU A 13 9.26 -13.44 4.09
C GLU A 13 10.48 -13.65 4.99
N GLU A 14 11.48 -12.77 4.95
CA GLU A 14 12.63 -12.76 5.84
C GLU A 14 12.21 -12.71 7.34
N ASN A 15 11.01 -12.17 7.60
CA ASN A 15 10.45 -12.06 8.95
C ASN A 15 9.38 -13.10 9.28
N GLY A 16 9.21 -14.12 8.43
CA GLY A 16 8.30 -15.24 8.63
C GLY A 16 6.84 -14.95 8.28
N ILE A 17 6.59 -13.90 7.50
CA ILE A 17 5.26 -13.56 6.97
C ILE A 17 5.23 -13.96 5.50
N THR A 18 4.39 -14.94 5.15
CA THR A 18 4.21 -15.35 3.76
C THR A 18 3.59 -14.22 2.94
N ALA A 19 4.19 -13.90 1.81
CA ALA A 19 3.71 -12.86 0.90
C ALA A 19 3.51 -13.42 -0.52
N ILE A 20 2.38 -13.09 -1.11
CA ILE A 20 2.06 -13.42 -2.51
C ILE A 20 2.04 -12.11 -3.29
N GLN A 21 2.84 -12.00 -4.32
CA GLN A 21 2.81 -10.85 -5.22
C GLN A 21 2.08 -11.20 -6.51
N ASP A 22 0.94 -10.55 -6.74
CA ASP A 22 0.32 -10.54 -8.06
C ASP A 22 1.19 -9.75 -9.04
N ARG A 23 1.45 -10.32 -10.21
CA ARG A 23 2.28 -9.75 -11.28
C ARG A 23 1.49 -9.50 -12.55
N GLU A 24 0.19 -9.72 -12.54
CA GLU A 24 -0.67 -9.46 -13.68
C GLU A 24 -0.79 -7.96 -13.95
N LEU A 25 -0.87 -7.62 -15.25
CA LEU A 25 -1.07 -6.24 -15.69
C LEU A 25 -2.56 -5.96 -15.84
N HIS A 26 -3.18 -5.46 -14.78
CA HIS A 26 -4.62 -5.18 -14.75
C HIS A 26 -5.02 -3.92 -15.54
N ASP A 27 -4.08 -3.09 -15.93
CA ASP A 27 -4.30 -1.86 -16.71
C ASP A 27 -4.06 -2.04 -18.22
N TYR A 28 -3.77 -3.26 -18.67
CA TYR A 28 -3.57 -3.58 -20.09
C TYR A 28 -4.64 -4.57 -20.59
N PRO A 29 -5.22 -4.39 -21.77
CA PRO A 29 -4.96 -3.34 -22.77
C PRO A 29 -5.70 -2.03 -22.49
N SER A 30 -6.46 -1.90 -21.43
CA SER A 30 -7.25 -0.72 -21.11
C SER A 30 -7.23 -0.43 -19.61
N TYR A 31 -6.95 0.81 -19.25
CA TYR A 31 -7.06 1.29 -17.87
C TYR A 31 -8.51 1.21 -17.34
N ASN A 32 -9.49 1.38 -18.23
CA ASN A 32 -10.90 1.24 -17.87
C ASN A 32 -11.23 -0.23 -17.62
N GLY A 33 -11.34 -0.64 -16.37
CA GLY A 33 -11.59 -2.04 -15.99
C GLY A 33 -10.53 -2.62 -15.05
N SER A 34 -9.39 -1.94 -14.88
CA SER A 34 -8.28 -2.40 -14.03
C SER A 34 -8.72 -2.87 -12.63
N TYR A 35 -9.63 -2.14 -11.98
CA TYR A 35 -10.20 -2.57 -10.70
C TYR A 35 -11.08 -3.82 -10.80
N THR A 36 -11.74 -4.05 -11.94
CA THR A 36 -12.54 -5.27 -12.16
C THR A 36 -11.64 -6.48 -12.35
N ASP A 37 -10.56 -6.32 -13.11
CA ASP A 37 -9.60 -7.39 -13.37
C ASP A 37 -8.82 -7.72 -12.10
N ALA A 38 -8.30 -6.71 -11.39
CA ALA A 38 -7.68 -6.89 -10.08
C ALA A 38 -8.62 -7.56 -9.06
N ARG A 39 -9.93 -7.22 -9.09
CA ARG A 39 -10.92 -7.86 -8.22
C ARG A 39 -11.01 -9.37 -8.43
N LYS A 40 -10.91 -9.81 -9.68
CA LYS A 40 -10.94 -11.23 -10.02
C LYS A 40 -9.74 -11.95 -9.41
N SER A 41 -8.52 -11.44 -9.64
CA SER A 41 -7.30 -12.02 -9.08
C SER A 41 -7.34 -12.03 -7.54
N ILE A 42 -7.75 -10.94 -6.90
CA ILE A 42 -7.87 -10.89 -5.42
C ILE A 42 -8.81 -11.98 -4.92
N ARG A 43 -9.97 -12.18 -5.56
CA ARG A 43 -10.90 -13.23 -5.16
C ARG A 43 -10.32 -14.63 -5.31
N GLU A 44 -9.66 -14.91 -6.42
CA GLU A 44 -9.00 -16.19 -6.67
C GLU A 44 -7.94 -16.49 -5.59
N TYR A 45 -7.10 -15.50 -5.23
CA TYR A 45 -6.14 -15.64 -4.14
C TYR A 45 -6.80 -15.85 -2.76
N LEU A 46 -7.88 -15.12 -2.45
CA LEU A 46 -8.59 -15.27 -1.19
C LEU A 46 -9.31 -16.62 -1.07
N GLU A 47 -9.76 -17.21 -2.20
CA GLU A 47 -10.35 -18.54 -2.26
C GLU A 47 -9.28 -19.63 -2.13
N GLU A 48 -8.14 -19.49 -2.82
CA GLU A 48 -7.04 -20.44 -2.78
C GLU A 48 -6.29 -20.41 -1.42
N TYR A 49 -6.15 -19.23 -0.84
CA TYR A 49 -5.43 -18.99 0.41
C TYR A 49 -6.32 -18.31 1.46
N PRO A 50 -7.26 -19.05 2.11
CA PRO A 50 -8.23 -18.45 3.04
C PRO A 50 -7.60 -17.90 4.34
N THR A 51 -6.29 -18.09 4.52
CA THR A 51 -5.52 -17.53 5.65
C THR A 51 -4.95 -16.15 5.38
N ILE A 52 -5.15 -15.58 4.20
CA ILE A 52 -4.74 -14.21 3.89
C ILE A 52 -5.45 -13.24 4.85
N GLN A 53 -4.66 -12.43 5.55
CA GLN A 53 -5.14 -11.43 6.51
C GLN A 53 -5.04 -10.00 5.99
N MET A 54 -4.19 -9.76 4.99
CA MET A 54 -3.95 -8.43 4.45
C MET A 54 -3.86 -8.49 2.92
N VAL A 55 -4.49 -7.52 2.28
CA VAL A 55 -4.37 -7.26 0.84
C VAL A 55 -3.86 -5.82 0.66
N LEU A 56 -2.73 -5.67 0.00
CA LEU A 56 -2.12 -4.36 -0.27
C LEU A 56 -2.19 -4.06 -1.77
N ASP A 57 -2.88 -2.99 -2.12
CA ASP A 57 -2.89 -2.43 -3.46
C ASP A 57 -1.87 -1.27 -3.51
N LEU A 58 -0.69 -1.52 -4.08
CA LEU A 58 0.41 -0.56 -4.12
C LEU A 58 0.33 0.31 -5.35
N HIS A 59 0.10 1.58 -5.13
CA HIS A 59 -0.04 2.60 -6.15
C HIS A 59 1.08 3.63 -6.09
N ARG A 60 1.11 4.48 -7.10
CA ARG A 60 1.90 5.69 -7.16
C ARG A 60 0.97 6.85 -7.44
N ASP A 61 0.87 7.78 -6.50
CA ASP A 61 -0.03 8.92 -6.61
C ASP A 61 0.21 9.71 -7.92
N ALA A 62 -0.80 9.76 -8.76
CA ALA A 62 -0.77 10.49 -10.01
C ALA A 62 -1.03 12.00 -9.83
N SER A 63 -1.18 12.48 -8.60
CA SER A 63 -1.42 13.89 -8.31
C SER A 63 -0.28 14.76 -8.85
N GLY A 64 -0.65 15.69 -9.70
CA GLY A 64 0.24 16.67 -10.32
C GLY A 64 -0.62 17.52 -11.24
N GLY A 65 -0.68 18.83 -10.98
CA GLY A 65 -1.39 19.77 -11.83
C GLY A 65 -0.58 20.17 -13.08
N GLU A 66 -1.06 21.15 -13.84
CA GLU A 66 -0.42 21.69 -15.05
C GLU A 66 1.03 22.21 -14.83
N GLY A 67 1.52 22.24 -13.57
CA GLY A 67 2.85 22.71 -13.17
C GLY A 67 3.93 21.66 -12.98
N GLY A 68 3.64 20.37 -13.20
CA GLY A 68 4.65 19.31 -13.07
C GLY A 68 4.21 18.13 -12.17
N GLN A 69 5.07 17.12 -12.11
CA GLN A 69 4.84 15.92 -11.29
C GLN A 69 5.14 16.23 -9.82
N MET A 70 4.17 15.96 -8.93
CA MET A 70 4.37 16.10 -7.50
C MET A 70 5.44 15.10 -7.03
N ARG A 71 6.34 15.57 -6.16
CA ARG A 71 7.33 14.77 -5.45
C ARG A 71 7.14 14.97 -3.96
N THR A 72 6.90 13.90 -3.22
CA THR A 72 6.67 13.93 -1.78
C THR A 72 7.87 13.34 -1.07
N LEU A 73 8.42 14.03 -0.07
CA LEU A 73 9.67 13.64 0.58
C LEU A 73 9.57 13.61 2.10
N ALA A 74 10.18 12.59 2.66
CA ALA A 74 10.54 12.48 4.07
C ALA A 74 12.02 12.15 4.21
N LYS A 75 12.56 12.30 5.42
CA LYS A 75 13.92 11.85 5.76
C LYS A 75 13.84 10.57 6.60
N VAL A 76 14.45 9.50 6.10
CA VAL A 76 14.60 8.24 6.80
C VAL A 76 16.10 7.97 6.99
N ASN A 77 16.56 7.99 8.21
CA ASN A 77 18.00 7.81 8.54
C ASN A 77 18.93 8.73 7.72
N GLY A 78 18.49 9.98 7.46
CA GLY A 78 19.23 10.98 6.70
C GLY A 78 19.11 10.86 5.17
N GLN A 79 18.46 9.84 4.65
CA GLN A 79 18.21 9.64 3.21
C GLN A 79 16.84 10.18 2.81
N ASP A 80 16.71 10.60 1.55
CA ASP A 80 15.42 10.98 0.98
C ASP A 80 14.59 9.74 0.70
N SER A 81 13.39 9.69 1.27
CA SER A 81 12.35 8.71 1.03
C SER A 81 11.13 9.37 0.42
N ALA A 82 10.40 8.65 -0.40
CA ALA A 82 9.05 9.06 -0.75
C ALA A 82 8.14 8.98 0.48
N GLN A 83 7.12 9.82 0.55
CA GLN A 83 6.10 9.68 1.59
C GLN A 83 5.05 8.64 1.17
N LEU A 84 4.48 7.99 2.16
CA LEU A 84 3.39 7.03 2.02
C LEU A 84 2.04 7.69 2.30
N MET A 85 0.97 7.18 1.71
CA MET A 85 -0.39 7.60 2.01
C MET A 85 -1.34 6.41 1.96
N VAL A 86 -2.13 6.25 3.01
CA VAL A 86 -3.24 5.29 3.02
C VAL A 86 -4.46 5.93 2.37
N VAL A 87 -5.06 5.26 1.41
CA VAL A 87 -6.33 5.64 0.78
C VAL A 87 -7.39 4.60 1.11
N LEU A 88 -8.51 5.05 1.68
CA LEU A 88 -9.61 4.19 2.08
C LEU A 88 -10.89 4.53 1.33
N GLY A 89 -11.50 3.49 0.78
CA GLY A 89 -12.85 3.53 0.27
C GLY A 89 -13.86 3.50 1.42
N THR A 90 -14.90 4.32 1.35
CA THR A 90 -15.89 4.40 2.43
C THR A 90 -17.21 3.71 2.10
N ASN A 91 -17.40 3.27 0.84
CA ASN A 91 -18.68 2.73 0.38
C ASN A 91 -18.66 1.19 0.37
N HIS A 92 -18.38 0.58 1.52
CA HIS A 92 -18.46 -0.87 1.72
C HIS A 92 -18.53 -1.23 3.21
N GLU A 93 -19.02 -2.42 3.50
CA GLU A 93 -19.28 -2.90 4.87
C GLU A 93 -18.04 -3.17 5.72
N LYS A 94 -16.86 -3.38 5.11
CA LYS A 94 -15.58 -3.63 5.81
C LYS A 94 -14.77 -2.35 6.07
N TYR A 95 -15.40 -1.19 5.93
CA TYR A 95 -14.72 0.10 6.04
C TYR A 95 -14.08 0.32 7.43
N GLU A 96 -14.80 -0.01 8.50
CA GLU A 96 -14.32 0.25 9.87
C GLU A 96 -13.08 -0.59 10.21
N GLU A 97 -13.06 -1.86 9.81
CA GLU A 97 -11.90 -2.75 10.00
C GLU A 97 -10.69 -2.26 9.20
N ASN A 98 -10.90 -1.90 7.94
CA ASN A 98 -9.84 -1.39 7.08
C ASN A 98 -9.32 -0.03 7.59
N LEU A 99 -10.19 0.84 8.08
CA LEU A 99 -9.80 2.10 8.73
C LEU A 99 -8.96 1.84 9.99
N SER A 100 -9.40 0.92 10.84
CA SER A 100 -8.66 0.54 12.06
C SER A 100 -7.24 0.07 11.72
N LEU A 101 -7.09 -0.80 10.72
CA LEU A 101 -5.79 -1.26 10.26
C LEU A 101 -4.96 -0.11 9.64
N GLY A 102 -5.58 0.71 8.79
CA GLY A 102 -4.93 1.86 8.17
C GLY A 102 -4.38 2.86 9.19
N LEU A 103 -5.14 3.12 10.27
CA LEU A 103 -4.69 4.00 11.36
C LEU A 103 -3.54 3.39 12.17
N LYS A 104 -3.59 2.09 12.46
CA LYS A 104 -2.47 1.39 13.14
C LYS A 104 -1.20 1.44 12.29
N LEU A 105 -1.32 1.15 11.00
CA LEU A 105 -0.19 1.20 10.06
C LEU A 105 0.38 2.61 9.96
N HIS A 106 -0.47 3.63 9.88
CA HIS A 106 -0.07 5.04 9.86
C HIS A 106 0.71 5.40 11.14
N ALA A 107 0.17 5.05 12.31
CA ALA A 107 0.81 5.35 13.59
C ALA A 107 2.17 4.64 13.73
N GLN A 108 2.25 3.37 13.28
CA GLN A 108 3.50 2.62 13.30
C GLN A 108 4.55 3.24 12.38
N LEU A 109 4.18 3.62 11.16
CA LEU A 109 5.08 4.29 10.21
C LEU A 109 5.58 5.63 10.73
N GLU A 110 4.71 6.45 11.32
CA GLU A 110 5.11 7.73 11.93
C GLU A 110 6.03 7.53 13.16
N SER A 111 5.82 6.47 13.92
CA SER A 111 6.69 6.14 15.06
C SER A 111 8.10 5.74 14.63
N GLN A 112 8.24 4.95 13.54
CA GLN A 112 9.54 4.46 13.09
C GLN A 112 10.28 5.43 12.16
N ALA A 113 9.53 6.24 11.39
CA ALA A 113 10.07 7.21 10.42
C ALA A 113 9.20 8.47 10.42
N PRO A 114 9.40 9.39 11.38
CA PRO A 114 8.58 10.60 11.51
C PRO A 114 8.51 11.43 10.23
N GLY A 115 7.30 11.80 9.83
CA GLY A 115 7.01 12.57 8.62
C GLY A 115 6.94 11.72 7.34
N ILE A 116 7.03 10.38 7.42
CA ILE A 116 6.89 9.52 6.24
C ILE A 116 5.45 9.43 5.75
N MET A 117 4.48 9.65 6.63
CA MET A 117 3.07 9.56 6.27
C MET A 117 2.50 10.89 5.81
N ARG A 118 1.78 10.85 4.70
CA ARG A 118 0.84 11.90 4.32
C ARG A 118 -0.50 11.66 5.05
N PRO A 119 -1.34 12.69 5.22
CA PRO A 119 -2.67 12.50 5.78
C PRO A 119 -3.45 11.41 5.05
N LEU A 120 -4.07 10.50 5.79
CA LEU A 120 -4.93 9.46 5.27
C LEU A 120 -6.08 10.08 4.46
N GLN A 121 -6.42 9.49 3.32
CA GLN A 121 -7.49 9.96 2.45
C GLN A 121 -8.69 9.01 2.45
N LEU A 122 -9.88 9.59 2.61
CA LEU A 122 -11.16 8.90 2.46
C LEU A 122 -11.77 9.20 1.11
N ARG A 123 -12.25 8.17 0.42
CA ARG A 123 -12.85 8.27 -0.92
C ARG A 123 -14.17 7.50 -0.97
N ALA A 124 -15.12 7.97 -1.76
CA ALA A 124 -16.40 7.28 -1.92
C ALA A 124 -16.32 5.96 -2.72
N GLN A 125 -15.21 5.71 -3.39
CA GLN A 125 -14.94 4.46 -4.13
C GLN A 125 -14.69 3.31 -3.18
N ARG A 126 -14.77 2.06 -3.69
CA ARG A 126 -14.51 0.82 -2.90
C ARG A 126 -13.06 0.36 -2.95
N PHE A 127 -12.35 0.56 -4.06
CA PHE A 127 -10.98 0.11 -4.31
C PHE A 127 -10.75 -1.40 -4.01
N ASN A 128 -11.76 -2.26 -4.27
CA ASN A 128 -11.75 -3.67 -3.91
C ASN A 128 -11.54 -3.98 -2.40
N GLN A 129 -11.60 -2.96 -1.55
CA GLN A 129 -11.39 -3.10 -0.11
C GLN A 129 -12.56 -3.78 0.62
N ASP A 130 -13.67 -4.00 -0.08
CA ASP A 130 -14.81 -4.80 0.38
C ASP A 130 -14.53 -6.32 0.39
N LEU A 131 -13.43 -6.77 -0.19
CA LEU A 131 -13.09 -8.19 -0.30
C LEU A 131 -12.44 -8.75 0.96
N CYS A 132 -11.66 -7.95 1.70
CA CYS A 132 -10.91 -8.39 2.85
C CYS A 132 -10.96 -7.35 3.98
N ASN A 133 -11.02 -7.78 5.26
CA ASN A 133 -10.97 -6.90 6.44
C ASN A 133 -9.59 -6.27 6.68
N GLY A 134 -8.59 -6.63 5.90
CA GLY A 134 -7.24 -6.07 5.93
C GLY A 134 -6.82 -5.50 4.57
N ALA A 135 -7.77 -4.99 3.77
CA ALA A 135 -7.47 -4.45 2.45
C ALA A 135 -7.18 -2.94 2.50
N LEU A 136 -6.00 -2.55 2.05
CA LEU A 136 -5.55 -1.17 2.00
C LEU A 136 -5.00 -0.81 0.62
N LEU A 137 -5.29 0.40 0.15
CA LEU A 137 -4.58 1.03 -0.95
C LEU A 137 -3.51 1.95 -0.37
N ILE A 138 -2.27 1.76 -0.80
CA ILE A 138 -1.12 2.53 -0.34
C ILE A 138 -0.47 3.24 -1.52
N GLU A 139 -0.47 4.55 -1.49
CA GLU A 139 0.34 5.35 -2.40
C GLU A 139 1.78 5.38 -1.91
N VAL A 140 2.70 4.85 -2.70
CA VAL A 140 4.15 4.85 -2.43
C VAL A 140 4.79 5.98 -3.21
N GLY A 141 4.75 7.16 -2.62
CA GLY A 141 5.17 8.40 -3.28
C GLY A 141 4.20 8.89 -4.35
N ALA A 142 4.67 9.81 -5.16
CA ALA A 142 3.93 10.40 -6.25
C ALA A 142 4.77 10.35 -7.56
N ALA A 143 4.17 10.77 -8.66
CA ALA A 143 4.76 10.65 -10.00
C ALA A 143 6.16 11.27 -10.14
N GLY A 144 6.49 12.28 -9.35
CA GLY A 144 7.80 12.96 -9.36
C GLY A 144 8.87 12.29 -8.47
N ASN A 145 8.52 11.29 -7.65
CA ASN A 145 9.51 10.60 -6.85
C ASN A 145 10.42 9.70 -7.69
N THR A 146 11.68 9.59 -7.30
CA THR A 146 12.62 8.65 -7.89
C THR A 146 12.30 7.21 -7.45
N HIS A 147 12.81 6.23 -8.20
CA HIS A 147 12.67 4.82 -7.84
C HIS A 147 13.32 4.50 -6.47
N SER A 148 14.49 5.08 -6.17
CA SER A 148 15.17 4.86 -4.89
C SER A 148 14.40 5.42 -3.70
N GLU A 149 13.75 6.58 -3.84
CA GLU A 149 12.88 7.13 -2.80
C GLU A 149 11.66 6.24 -2.53
N ALA A 150 11.04 5.73 -3.59
CA ALA A 150 9.90 4.82 -3.48
C ALA A 150 10.30 3.45 -2.93
N MET A 151 11.50 2.95 -3.26
CA MET A 151 12.04 1.72 -2.68
C MET A 151 12.24 1.84 -1.17
N LEU A 152 12.86 2.93 -0.70
CA LEU A 152 13.05 3.17 0.73
C LEU A 152 11.70 3.26 1.47
N ALA A 153 10.70 3.94 0.88
CA ALA A 153 9.36 4.00 1.44
C ALA A 153 8.70 2.60 1.52
N GLY A 154 8.88 1.77 0.49
CA GLY A 154 8.40 0.38 0.49
C GLY A 154 9.06 -0.48 1.57
N GLU A 155 10.36 -0.29 1.82
CA GLU A 155 11.07 -0.97 2.91
C GLU A 155 10.53 -0.58 4.29
N GLU A 156 10.26 0.72 4.50
CA GLU A 156 9.65 1.18 5.76
C GLU A 156 8.21 0.65 5.93
N LEU A 157 7.43 0.58 4.84
CA LEU A 157 6.11 -0.05 4.85
C LEU A 157 6.19 -1.52 5.30
N ALA A 158 7.10 -2.29 4.74
CA ALA A 158 7.28 -3.70 5.10
C ALA A 158 7.69 -3.87 6.57
N LYS A 159 8.62 -3.06 7.08
CA LYS A 159 9.03 -3.06 8.49
C LYS A 159 7.87 -2.74 9.43
N ALA A 160 7.01 -1.79 9.06
CA ALA A 160 5.83 -1.45 9.85
C ALA A 160 4.82 -2.61 9.90
N ILE A 161 4.59 -3.29 8.78
CA ILE A 161 3.73 -4.48 8.72
C ILE A 161 4.29 -5.59 9.61
N VAL A 162 5.60 -5.84 9.56
CA VAL A 162 6.27 -6.82 10.43
C VAL A 162 6.08 -6.47 11.91
N ALA A 163 6.24 -5.20 12.30
CA ALA A 163 6.05 -4.75 13.68
C ALA A 163 4.61 -4.97 14.16
N LEU A 164 3.62 -4.63 13.33
CA LEU A 164 2.20 -4.87 13.63
C LEU A 164 1.88 -6.36 13.78
N ALA A 165 2.39 -7.20 12.88
CA ALA A 165 2.15 -8.65 12.92
C ALA A 165 2.79 -9.32 14.14
N LYS A 166 3.93 -8.83 14.62
CA LYS A 166 4.62 -9.34 15.81
C LYS A 166 4.08 -8.75 17.13
N GLY A 167 3.15 -7.81 17.07
CA GLY A 167 2.62 -7.15 18.26
C GLY A 167 3.68 -6.37 19.06
N THR A 168 4.68 -5.84 18.39
CA THR A 168 5.79 -5.07 18.99
C THR A 168 5.48 -3.56 19.07
N VAL A 169 4.19 -3.20 19.08
CA VAL A 169 3.66 -1.83 19.13
C VAL A 169 3.10 -1.55 20.51
#